data_5efe6875797bb54409f154fd17a903c6
#
_entry.id   5efe6875797bb54409f154fd17a903c6
#
_cell.length_a   1.000
_cell.length_b   1.000
_cell.length_c   1.000
_cell.angle_alpha   90.00
_cell.angle_beta   90.00
_cell.angle_gamma   90.00
#
_symmetry.space_group_name_H-M   'P 1'
#
loop_
_entity.id
_entity.type
_entity.pdbx_description
1 polymer ?
#
loop_
_entity_poly.entity_id
_entity_poly.type
_entity_poly.pdbx_seq_one_letter_code
_entity_poly.pdbx_strand_id
1 'polypeptide(L)'
;MYVEMKDICKNYGNFRASDHVSFGIEKGKLVALLGPSGSGKTTLLRMIAGLETPNSGDIYIDGQRVNDVPAAKRGIGFVFQNYALFRYMTVYDNVAFGLELAKVPKKEIKKRVTELLELTGLSGMEKRYPNQLSGGQRQRVAFARALAPNPQVLLLDEPFAAIDAKVRTELRNWLREMVVKLGIT
;
A
#
# COMPACT_ATOMS: atom_id res chain seq x y z
N MET A 1 -6.31 19.39 2.71
CA MET A 1 -6.29 17.92 2.67
C MET A 1 -5.00 17.46 2.02
N TYR A 2 -4.44 16.32 2.45
CA TYR A 2 -3.21 15.78 1.86
C TYR A 2 -3.52 14.85 0.68
N VAL A 3 -4.50 13.95 0.84
CA VAL A 3 -5.11 13.20 -0.26
C VAL A 3 -6.54 13.70 -0.39
N GLU A 4 -6.96 14.04 -1.59
CA GLU A 4 -8.32 14.55 -1.84
C GLU A 4 -8.89 13.94 -3.13
N MET A 5 -10.12 13.48 -3.05
CA MET A 5 -10.93 13.06 -4.19
C MET A 5 -12.09 14.02 -4.34
N LYS A 6 -12.32 14.53 -5.55
CA LYS A 6 -13.40 15.48 -5.87
C LYS A 6 -14.25 14.94 -6.99
N ASP A 7 -15.50 14.69 -6.69
CA ASP A 7 -16.55 14.33 -7.64
C ASP A 7 -16.21 13.12 -8.52
N ILE A 8 -15.62 12.10 -7.91
CA ILE A 8 -15.10 10.92 -8.60
C ILE A 8 -16.24 10.00 -9.05
N CYS A 9 -16.30 9.77 -10.35
CA CYS A 9 -17.14 8.74 -10.96
C CYS A 9 -16.30 7.67 -11.64
N LYS A 10 -16.71 6.40 -11.48
CA LYS A 10 -16.09 5.25 -12.16
C LYS A 10 -17.13 4.22 -12.53
N ASN A 11 -17.18 3.89 -13.82
CA ASN A 11 -18.05 2.86 -14.37
C ASN A 11 -17.21 1.75 -15.04
N TYR A 12 -17.70 0.52 -14.95
CA TYR A 12 -17.24 -0.63 -15.71
C TYR A 12 -18.41 -1.17 -16.53
N GLY A 13 -18.49 -0.76 -17.80
CA GLY A 13 -19.70 -0.99 -18.60
C GLY A 13 -20.94 -0.40 -17.91
N ASN A 14 -21.91 -1.24 -17.60
CA ASN A 14 -23.15 -0.82 -16.92
C ASN A 14 -23.04 -0.80 -15.39
N PHE A 15 -21.92 -1.25 -14.81
CA PHE A 15 -21.71 -1.26 -13.38
C PHE A 15 -21.05 0.05 -12.92
N ARG A 16 -21.72 0.79 -12.02
CA ARG A 16 -21.21 2.01 -11.41
C ARG A 16 -20.46 1.66 -10.12
N ALA A 17 -19.13 1.72 -10.17
CA ALA A 17 -18.27 1.42 -9.03
C ALA A 17 -18.10 2.61 -8.08
N SER A 18 -18.15 3.83 -8.59
CA SER A 18 -18.12 5.08 -7.81
C SER A 18 -19.05 6.11 -8.46
N ASP A 19 -19.80 6.84 -7.64
CA ASP A 19 -20.79 7.82 -8.08
C ASP A 19 -20.66 9.10 -7.27
N HIS A 20 -20.09 10.15 -7.88
CA HIS A 20 -19.87 11.47 -7.30
C HIS A 20 -19.18 11.43 -5.90
N VAL A 21 -18.17 10.58 -5.76
CA VAL A 21 -17.48 10.37 -4.47
C VAL A 21 -16.49 11.51 -4.21
N SER A 22 -16.66 12.18 -3.07
CA SER A 22 -15.77 13.25 -2.62
C SER A 22 -15.38 13.04 -1.16
N PHE A 23 -14.07 13.04 -0.88
CA PHE A 23 -13.54 13.04 0.50
C PHE A 23 -12.09 13.52 0.52
N GLY A 24 -11.62 13.87 1.73
CA GLY A 24 -10.23 14.27 1.93
C GLY A 24 -9.63 13.63 3.17
N ILE A 25 -8.32 13.40 3.12
CA ILE A 25 -7.51 12.82 4.19
C ILE A 25 -6.42 13.82 4.56
N GLU A 26 -6.29 14.14 5.84
CA GLU A 26 -5.20 14.99 6.34
C GLU A 26 -3.88 14.21 6.40
N LYS A 27 -2.77 14.94 6.33
CA LYS A 27 -1.43 14.35 6.45
C LYS A 27 -1.25 13.61 7.79
N GLY A 28 -0.66 12.41 7.75
CA GLY A 28 -0.37 11.60 8.94
C GLY A 28 -1.61 10.96 9.57
N LYS A 29 -2.77 10.99 8.93
CA LYS A 29 -3.98 10.33 9.43
C LYS A 29 -4.14 8.93 8.84
N LEU A 30 -4.55 8.00 9.70
CA LEU A 30 -5.00 6.67 9.31
C LEU A 30 -6.52 6.70 9.13
N VAL A 31 -6.99 6.46 7.92
CA VAL A 31 -8.42 6.46 7.56
C VAL A 31 -8.83 5.08 7.07
N ALA A 32 -9.97 4.59 7.50
CA ALA A 32 -10.55 3.32 7.05
C ALA A 32 -11.77 3.58 6.15
N LEU A 33 -11.76 2.99 4.96
CA LEU A 33 -12.94 2.91 4.10
C LEU A 33 -13.77 1.69 4.51
N LEU A 34 -15.00 1.93 4.97
CA LEU A 34 -15.92 0.89 5.42
C LEU A 34 -17.05 0.70 4.40
N GLY A 35 -17.48 -0.52 4.24
CA GLY A 35 -18.58 -0.86 3.34
C GLY A 35 -18.58 -2.34 2.98
N PRO A 36 -19.69 -2.86 2.43
CA PRO A 36 -19.79 -4.26 2.01
C PRO A 36 -18.81 -4.60 0.88
N SER A 37 -18.63 -5.90 0.62
CA SER A 37 -17.88 -6.34 -0.55
C SER A 37 -18.54 -5.81 -1.83
N GLY A 38 -17.72 -5.37 -2.79
CA GLY A 38 -18.24 -4.78 -4.04
C GLY A 38 -18.66 -3.30 -3.95
N SER A 39 -18.51 -2.63 -2.79
CA SER A 39 -18.87 -1.20 -2.65
C SER A 39 -17.86 -0.21 -3.26
N GLY A 40 -16.91 -0.67 -4.06
CA GLY A 40 -15.98 0.22 -4.78
C GLY A 40 -14.72 0.62 -3.99
N LYS A 41 -14.49 0.14 -2.76
CA LYS A 41 -13.31 0.50 -1.93
C LYS A 41 -11.97 0.26 -2.64
N THR A 42 -11.78 -0.95 -3.17
CA THR A 42 -10.60 -1.31 -3.96
C THR A 42 -10.42 -0.41 -5.19
N THR A 43 -11.52 -0.06 -5.85
CA THR A 43 -11.51 0.83 -7.02
C THR A 43 -11.02 2.23 -6.62
N LEU A 44 -11.52 2.78 -5.50
CA LEU A 44 -11.09 4.08 -4.98
C LEU A 44 -9.58 4.05 -4.65
N LEU A 45 -9.10 3.02 -3.94
CA LEU A 45 -7.68 2.87 -3.62
C LEU A 45 -6.83 2.78 -4.89
N ARG A 46 -7.25 2.01 -5.89
CA ARG A 46 -6.54 1.89 -7.17
C ARG A 46 -6.50 3.20 -7.95
N MET A 47 -7.58 3.99 -7.92
CA MET A 47 -7.59 5.31 -8.55
C MET A 47 -6.64 6.29 -7.86
N ILE A 48 -6.57 6.32 -6.53
CA ILE A 48 -5.58 7.11 -5.78
C ILE A 48 -4.17 6.66 -6.16
N ALA A 49 -3.92 5.36 -6.23
CA ALA A 49 -2.61 4.79 -6.59
C ALA A 49 -2.20 5.04 -8.06
N GLY A 50 -3.14 5.42 -8.94
CA GLY A 50 -2.88 5.53 -10.37
C GLY A 50 -2.83 4.20 -11.12
N LEU A 51 -3.39 3.15 -10.52
CA LEU A 51 -3.58 1.83 -11.13
C LEU A 51 -4.89 1.73 -11.91
N GLU A 52 -5.77 2.70 -11.72
CA GLU A 52 -7.06 2.83 -12.38
C GLU A 52 -7.32 4.31 -12.64
N THR A 53 -8.01 4.64 -13.73
CA THR A 53 -8.37 6.02 -14.09
C THR A 53 -9.85 6.27 -13.82
N PRO A 54 -10.25 7.34 -13.13
CA PRO A 54 -11.66 7.73 -13.01
C PRO A 54 -12.24 8.12 -14.37
N ASN A 55 -13.55 7.98 -14.54
CA ASN A 55 -14.26 8.49 -15.72
C ASN A 55 -14.44 10.02 -15.65
N SER A 56 -14.64 10.54 -14.44
CA SER A 56 -14.68 11.98 -14.18
C SER A 56 -14.25 12.28 -12.74
N GLY A 57 -14.01 13.56 -12.46
CA GLY A 57 -13.54 14.05 -11.17
C GLY A 57 -12.02 14.10 -11.07
N ASP A 58 -11.53 14.66 -9.98
CA ASP A 58 -10.12 14.96 -9.78
C ASP A 58 -9.57 14.35 -8.49
N ILE A 59 -8.33 13.87 -8.58
CA ILE A 59 -7.56 13.33 -7.45
C ILE A 59 -6.36 14.23 -7.21
N TYR A 60 -6.18 14.63 -5.94
CA TYR A 60 -5.06 15.46 -5.53
C TYR A 60 -4.25 14.76 -4.44
N ILE A 61 -2.93 14.88 -4.52
CA ILE A 61 -1.98 14.46 -3.48
C ILE A 61 -1.06 15.64 -3.21
N ASP A 62 -0.97 16.07 -1.95
CA ASP A 62 -0.20 17.24 -1.53
C ASP A 62 -0.50 18.49 -2.38
N GLY A 63 -1.78 18.73 -2.66
CA GLY A 63 -2.27 19.86 -3.47
C GLY A 63 -2.05 19.73 -4.98
N GLN A 64 -1.36 18.69 -5.46
CA GLN A 64 -1.15 18.45 -6.88
C GLN A 64 -2.21 17.51 -7.46
N ARG A 65 -2.80 17.88 -8.60
CA ARG A 65 -3.68 16.99 -9.36
C ARG A 65 -2.85 15.86 -9.97
N VAL A 66 -3.26 14.61 -9.70
CA VAL A 66 -2.47 13.43 -10.07
C VAL A 66 -3.16 12.49 -11.08
N ASN A 67 -4.30 12.88 -11.65
CA ASN A 67 -5.02 12.02 -12.61
C ASN A 67 -4.11 11.49 -13.73
N ASP A 68 -3.25 12.37 -14.27
CA ASP A 68 -2.37 12.08 -15.41
C ASP A 68 -0.94 11.69 -14.97
N VAL A 69 -0.70 11.56 -13.66
CA VAL A 69 0.60 11.15 -13.11
C VAL A 69 0.65 9.61 -13.02
N PRO A 70 1.65 8.97 -13.65
CA PRO A 70 1.82 7.52 -13.54
C PRO A 70 1.99 7.04 -12.09
N ALA A 71 1.46 5.85 -11.76
CA ALA A 71 1.52 5.27 -10.41
C ALA A 71 2.92 5.31 -9.77
N ALA A 72 3.96 4.98 -10.53
CA ALA A 72 5.35 4.99 -10.07
C ALA A 72 5.86 6.37 -9.62
N LYS A 73 5.20 7.45 -10.02
CA LYS A 73 5.60 8.84 -9.70
C LYS A 73 4.71 9.50 -8.65
N ARG A 74 3.70 8.81 -8.11
CA ARG A 74 2.78 9.35 -7.09
C ARG A 74 3.30 9.29 -5.66
N GLY A 75 4.45 8.63 -5.41
CA GLY A 75 5.00 8.49 -4.05
C GLY A 75 4.15 7.64 -3.12
N ILE A 76 3.44 6.66 -3.67
CA ILE A 76 2.48 5.81 -2.95
C ILE A 76 3.05 4.41 -2.77
N GLY A 77 2.94 3.86 -1.56
CA GLY A 77 3.06 2.44 -1.28
C GLY A 77 1.69 1.77 -1.35
N PHE A 78 1.60 0.59 -1.95
CA PHE A 78 0.35 -0.16 -2.07
C PHE A 78 0.52 -1.59 -1.57
N VAL A 79 -0.37 -2.02 -0.68
CA VAL A 79 -0.47 -3.41 -0.20
C VAL A 79 -1.77 -4.01 -0.72
N PHE A 80 -1.65 -5.01 -1.60
CA PHE A 80 -2.78 -5.70 -2.21
C PHE A 80 -3.39 -6.73 -1.25
N GLN A 81 -4.67 -7.03 -1.40
CA GLN A 81 -5.43 -8.00 -0.62
C GLN A 81 -4.77 -9.39 -0.58
N ASN A 82 -4.18 -9.85 -1.68
CA ASN A 82 -3.47 -11.12 -1.78
C ASN A 82 -1.96 -10.98 -1.59
N TYR A 83 -1.51 -9.83 -1.03
CA TYR A 83 -0.10 -9.44 -0.82
C TYR A 83 0.73 -9.28 -2.09
N ALA A 84 0.37 -9.95 -3.20
CA ALA A 84 1.03 -9.90 -4.51
C ALA A 84 2.57 -10.06 -4.43
N LEU A 85 3.07 -10.96 -3.57
CA LEU A 85 4.50 -11.23 -3.46
C LEU A 85 4.99 -11.99 -4.69
N PHE A 86 6.21 -11.67 -5.12
CA PHE A 86 6.90 -12.38 -6.19
C PHE A 86 7.34 -13.76 -5.69
N ARG A 87 6.69 -14.81 -6.16
CA ARG A 87 6.82 -16.19 -5.63
C ARG A 87 8.21 -16.78 -5.76
N TYR A 88 8.95 -16.37 -6.79
CA TYR A 88 10.30 -16.85 -7.12
C TYR A 88 11.41 -15.93 -6.61
N MET A 89 11.06 -14.92 -5.84
CA MET A 89 11.98 -14.01 -5.18
C MET A 89 12.01 -14.27 -3.69
N THR A 90 13.18 -14.12 -3.08
CA THR A 90 13.34 -14.19 -1.61
C THR A 90 12.60 -13.03 -0.93
N VAL A 91 12.50 -13.07 0.39
CA VAL A 91 12.01 -11.95 1.20
C VAL A 91 12.84 -10.69 0.92
N TYR A 92 14.17 -10.83 0.91
CA TYR A 92 15.07 -9.72 0.59
C TYR A 92 14.77 -9.13 -0.79
N ASP A 93 14.72 -9.95 -1.82
CA ASP A 93 14.50 -9.51 -3.20
C ASP A 93 13.11 -8.88 -3.40
N ASN A 94 12.08 -9.40 -2.73
CA ASN A 94 10.75 -8.79 -2.73
C ASN A 94 10.78 -7.35 -2.20
N VAL A 95 11.48 -7.12 -1.08
CA VAL A 95 11.58 -5.79 -0.47
C VAL A 95 12.49 -4.86 -1.28
N ALA A 96 13.60 -5.38 -1.82
CA ALA A 96 14.57 -4.63 -2.61
C ALA A 96 14.05 -4.22 -3.98
N PHE A 97 13.08 -4.94 -4.55
CA PHE A 97 12.66 -4.84 -5.95
C PHE A 97 12.42 -3.40 -6.44
N GLY A 98 11.64 -2.62 -5.72
CA GLY A 98 11.34 -1.24 -6.09
C GLY A 98 12.57 -0.32 -6.06
N LEU A 99 13.50 -0.57 -5.13
CA LEU A 99 14.74 0.18 -5.01
C LEU A 99 15.72 -0.16 -6.14
N GLU A 100 15.75 -1.43 -6.56
CA GLU A 100 16.57 -1.88 -7.70
C GLU A 100 16.08 -1.26 -9.02
N LEU A 101 14.75 -1.24 -9.23
CA LEU A 101 14.15 -0.55 -10.39
C LEU A 101 14.48 0.95 -10.40
N ALA A 102 14.53 1.58 -9.24
CA ALA A 102 14.92 2.97 -9.08
C ALA A 102 16.46 3.19 -9.19
N LYS A 103 17.24 2.11 -9.44
CA LYS A 103 18.71 2.14 -9.56
C LYS A 103 19.41 2.70 -8.33
N VAL A 104 18.84 2.48 -7.14
CA VAL A 104 19.48 2.83 -5.85
C VAL A 104 20.77 2.02 -5.67
N PRO A 105 21.85 2.59 -5.13
CA PRO A 105 23.10 1.87 -4.90
C PRO A 105 22.92 0.63 -4.00
N LYS A 106 23.55 -0.49 -4.33
CA LYS A 106 23.39 -1.76 -3.60
C LYS A 106 23.64 -1.65 -2.09
N LYS A 107 24.58 -0.81 -1.68
CA LYS A 107 24.89 -0.58 -0.25
C LYS A 107 23.69 0.06 0.47
N GLU A 108 23.02 1.01 -0.15
CA GLU A 108 21.84 1.69 0.39
C GLU A 108 20.62 0.75 0.39
N ILE A 109 20.44 -0.04 -0.68
CA ILE A 109 19.39 -1.09 -0.72
C ILE A 109 19.56 -2.04 0.44
N LYS A 110 20.77 -2.59 0.65
CA LYS A 110 21.04 -3.51 1.75
C LYS A 110 20.71 -2.89 3.10
N LYS A 111 21.15 -1.66 3.35
CA LYS A 111 20.84 -0.93 4.59
C LYS A 111 19.34 -0.79 4.77
N ARG A 112 18.64 -0.28 3.76
CA ARG A 112 17.19 -0.02 3.83
C ARG A 112 16.38 -1.30 4.02
N VAL A 113 16.72 -2.38 3.31
CA VAL A 113 16.05 -3.67 3.46
C VAL A 113 16.26 -4.24 4.86
N THR A 114 17.48 -4.20 5.39
CA THR A 114 17.75 -4.66 6.76
C THR A 114 16.93 -3.90 7.78
N GLU A 115 16.92 -2.56 7.73
CA GLU A 115 16.09 -1.71 8.60
C GLU A 115 14.60 -2.06 8.54
N LEU A 116 14.08 -2.31 7.33
CA LEU A 116 12.66 -2.66 7.15
C LEU A 116 12.33 -4.06 7.66
N LEU A 117 13.23 -5.03 7.49
CA LEU A 117 13.03 -6.38 8.00
C LEU A 117 13.08 -6.40 9.53
N GLU A 118 13.97 -5.65 10.15
CA GLU A 118 13.99 -5.44 11.61
C GLU A 118 12.67 -4.79 12.07
N LEU A 119 12.28 -3.69 11.43
CA LEU A 119 11.08 -2.94 11.75
C LEU A 119 9.80 -3.79 11.66
N THR A 120 9.75 -4.71 10.70
CA THR A 120 8.60 -5.61 10.48
C THR A 120 8.70 -6.95 11.21
N GLY A 121 9.77 -7.17 12.02
CA GLY A 121 9.98 -8.41 12.77
C GLY A 121 10.26 -9.62 11.86
N LEU A 122 11.00 -9.40 10.78
CA LEU A 122 11.37 -10.43 9.79
C LEU A 122 12.89 -10.69 9.73
N SER A 123 13.65 -10.21 10.70
CA SER A 123 15.10 -10.47 10.78
C SER A 123 15.38 -11.97 10.75
N GLY A 124 16.39 -12.36 9.97
CA GLY A 124 16.74 -13.77 9.76
C GLY A 124 15.90 -14.52 8.73
N MET A 125 14.94 -13.83 8.08
CA MET A 125 14.10 -14.43 7.05
C MET A 125 14.46 -13.99 5.62
N GLU A 126 15.55 -13.26 5.46
CA GLU A 126 15.98 -12.63 4.20
C GLU A 126 16.02 -13.60 3.03
N LYS A 127 16.48 -14.83 3.27
CA LYS A 127 16.67 -15.87 2.25
C LYS A 127 15.44 -16.75 2.04
N ARG A 128 14.38 -16.59 2.83
CA ARG A 128 13.15 -17.39 2.67
C ARG A 128 12.35 -16.92 1.45
N TYR A 129 11.57 -17.85 0.90
CA TYR A 129 10.61 -17.60 -0.17
C TYR A 129 9.19 -17.44 0.40
N PRO A 130 8.26 -16.79 -0.31
CA PRO A 130 6.88 -16.57 0.15
C PRO A 130 6.13 -17.83 0.58
N ASN A 131 6.38 -18.98 -0.07
CA ASN A 131 5.78 -20.27 0.27
C ASN A 131 6.27 -20.87 1.61
N GLN A 132 7.37 -20.36 2.15
CA GLN A 132 7.95 -20.77 3.44
C GLN A 132 7.49 -19.89 4.61
N LEU A 133 6.57 -18.95 4.37
CA LEU A 133 6.12 -17.96 5.32
C LEU A 133 4.67 -18.21 5.76
N SER A 134 4.34 -17.87 7.02
CA SER A 134 2.95 -17.78 7.48
C SER A 134 2.20 -16.64 6.77
N GLY A 135 0.86 -16.62 6.87
CA GLY A 135 0.03 -15.53 6.32
C GLY A 135 0.45 -14.16 6.85
N GLY A 136 0.64 -14.05 8.17
CA GLY A 136 1.08 -12.80 8.80
C GLY A 136 2.51 -12.39 8.38
N GLN A 137 3.42 -13.35 8.20
CA GLN A 137 4.77 -13.05 7.69
C GLN A 137 4.72 -12.56 6.24
N ARG A 138 3.94 -13.20 5.36
CA ARG A 138 3.74 -12.71 3.97
C ARG A 138 3.21 -11.29 3.94
N GLN A 139 2.25 -10.99 4.80
CA GLN A 139 1.71 -9.64 4.93
C GLN A 139 2.78 -8.64 5.34
N ARG A 140 3.59 -8.94 6.36
CA ARG A 140 4.69 -8.06 6.81
C ARG A 140 5.74 -7.83 5.71
N VAL A 141 6.03 -8.85 4.89
CA VAL A 141 6.88 -8.67 3.69
C VAL A 141 6.25 -7.70 2.69
N ALA A 142 4.94 -7.81 2.44
CA ALA A 142 4.24 -6.88 1.55
C ALA A 142 4.27 -5.44 2.08
N PHE A 143 4.14 -5.25 3.40
CA PHE A 143 4.33 -3.95 4.04
C PHE A 143 5.76 -3.43 3.87
N ALA A 144 6.77 -4.24 4.18
CA ALA A 144 8.18 -3.86 4.03
C ALA A 144 8.48 -3.44 2.59
N ARG A 145 7.98 -4.19 1.60
CA ARG A 145 8.10 -3.86 0.18
C ARG A 145 7.45 -2.53 -0.17
N ALA A 146 6.23 -2.29 0.32
CA ALA A 146 5.51 -1.04 0.06
C ALA A 146 6.19 0.18 0.72
N LEU A 147 6.87 -0.01 1.84
CA LEU A 147 7.60 1.02 2.59
C LEU A 147 9.02 1.27 2.06
N ALA A 148 9.58 0.34 1.27
CA ALA A 148 10.97 0.43 0.81
C ALA A 148 11.28 1.74 0.07
N PRO A 149 10.44 2.24 -0.86
CA PRO A 149 10.66 3.50 -1.56
C PRO A 149 10.41 4.76 -0.71
N ASN A 150 10.14 4.62 0.60
CA ASN A 150 9.81 5.72 1.49
C ASN A 150 8.58 6.53 1.05
N PRO A 151 7.41 5.90 0.89
CA PRO A 151 6.20 6.56 0.38
C PRO A 151 5.66 7.58 1.39
N GLN A 152 4.96 8.59 0.87
CA GLN A 152 4.24 9.58 1.68
C GLN A 152 2.81 9.13 2.02
N VAL A 153 2.25 8.25 1.19
CA VAL A 153 0.92 7.64 1.36
C VAL A 153 1.06 6.13 1.29
N LEU A 154 0.40 5.42 2.20
CA LEU A 154 0.31 3.97 2.20
C LEU A 154 -1.15 3.54 2.03
N LEU A 155 -1.45 2.86 0.95
CA LEU A 155 -2.77 2.33 0.63
C LEU A 155 -2.82 0.83 0.94
N LEU A 156 -3.87 0.40 1.62
CA LEU A 156 -4.05 -0.96 2.09
C LEU A 156 -5.42 -1.49 1.63
N ASP A 157 -5.38 -2.47 0.72
CA ASP A 157 -6.59 -3.09 0.20
C ASP A 157 -6.90 -4.37 0.98
N GLU A 158 -7.88 -4.28 1.90
CA GLU A 158 -8.30 -5.37 2.78
C GLU A 158 -7.14 -6.16 3.44
N PRO A 159 -6.17 -5.48 4.06
CA PRO A 159 -4.90 -6.11 4.48
C PRO A 159 -5.08 -7.22 5.52
N PHE A 160 -6.25 -7.31 6.17
CA PHE A 160 -6.51 -8.26 7.26
C PHE A 160 -7.60 -9.30 6.94
N ALA A 161 -8.04 -9.40 5.68
CA ALA A 161 -9.20 -10.23 5.32
C ALA A 161 -8.97 -11.74 5.53
N ALA A 162 -7.75 -12.23 5.30
CA ALA A 162 -7.41 -13.66 5.34
C ALA A 162 -6.68 -14.09 6.63
N ILE A 163 -6.82 -13.32 7.73
CA ILE A 163 -6.06 -13.54 8.97
C ILE A 163 -7.03 -13.82 10.12
N ASP A 164 -6.66 -14.75 11.00
CA ASP A 164 -7.42 -15.06 12.23
C ASP A 164 -7.55 -13.82 13.15
N ALA A 165 -8.58 -13.84 14.03
CA ALA A 165 -8.96 -12.68 14.82
C ALA A 165 -7.86 -12.20 15.79
N LYS A 166 -7.06 -13.12 16.36
CA LYS A 166 -6.00 -12.77 17.31
C LYS A 166 -4.85 -12.07 16.59
N VAL A 167 -4.33 -12.68 15.52
CA VAL A 167 -3.24 -12.12 14.71
C VAL A 167 -3.65 -10.82 14.04
N ARG A 168 -4.93 -10.69 13.64
CA ARG A 168 -5.50 -9.47 13.09
C ARG A 168 -5.38 -8.29 14.07
N THR A 169 -5.69 -8.49 15.34
CA THR A 169 -5.60 -7.45 16.37
C THR A 169 -4.15 -7.02 16.58
N GLU A 170 -3.22 -7.96 16.67
CA GLU A 170 -1.78 -7.67 16.80
C GLU A 170 -1.25 -6.87 15.59
N LEU A 171 -1.61 -7.29 14.38
CA LEU A 171 -1.19 -6.60 13.15
C LEU A 171 -1.80 -5.19 13.01
N ARG A 172 -3.04 -4.98 13.45
CA ARG A 172 -3.67 -3.64 13.45
C ARG A 172 -2.95 -2.68 14.40
N ASN A 173 -2.62 -3.14 15.60
CA ASN A 173 -1.87 -2.34 16.57
C ASN A 173 -0.47 -2.02 16.04
N TRP A 174 0.23 -3.03 15.53
CA TRP A 174 1.54 -2.87 14.90
C TRP A 174 1.50 -1.86 13.73
N LEU A 175 0.51 -1.97 12.84
CA LEU A 175 0.35 -1.01 11.73
C LEU A 175 0.15 0.41 12.22
N ARG A 176 -0.69 0.60 13.25
CA ARG A 176 -0.95 1.92 13.84
C ARG A 176 0.33 2.56 14.40
N GLU A 177 1.11 1.79 15.13
CA GLU A 177 2.41 2.24 15.65
C GLU A 177 3.38 2.62 14.54
N MET A 178 3.42 1.81 13.48
CA MET A 178 4.25 2.04 12.30
C MET A 178 3.90 3.33 11.56
N VAL A 179 2.61 3.55 11.29
CA VAL A 179 2.12 4.77 10.61
C VAL A 179 2.50 6.01 11.40
N VAL A 180 2.30 5.98 12.73
CA VAL A 180 2.68 7.10 13.62
C VAL A 180 4.20 7.30 13.61
N LYS A 181 4.98 6.23 13.77
CA LYS A 181 6.46 6.30 13.83
C LYS A 181 7.08 6.83 12.54
N LEU A 182 6.51 6.48 11.39
CA LEU A 182 7.02 6.86 10.08
C LEU A 182 6.41 8.17 9.53
N GLY A 183 5.38 8.72 10.18
CA GLY A 183 4.68 9.92 9.73
C GLY A 183 4.01 9.79 8.37
N ILE A 184 3.59 8.57 7.99
CA ILE A 184 2.95 8.26 6.70
C ILE A 184 1.44 8.49 6.82
N THR A 185 0.81 8.89 5.71
CA THR A 185 -0.65 9.02 5.57
C THR A 185 -1.25 7.74 5.05
#